data_8e2adadab1c709b7eae5446e74052f41
#
_entry.id   8e2adadab1c709b7eae5446e74052f41
#
_cell.length_a   1.000
_cell.length_b   1.000
_cell.length_c   1.000
_cell.angle_alpha   90.00
_cell.angle_beta   90.00
_cell.angle_gamma   90.00
#
_symmetry.space_group_name_H-M   'P 1'
#
loop_
_entity.id
_entity.type
_entity.pdbx_description
1 polymer ?
#
loop_
_entity_poly.entity_id
_entity_poly.type
_entity_poly.pdbx_seq_one_letter_code
_entity_poly.pdbx_strand_id
1 'polypeptide(L)'
;MLQAMRAHFPIGISPRKVSKVGPRFHAHLSARGKRYRYRANLGWAMPQDERFVLSMKNTILDGEKMQLAANILTGKHDYSAFSASHGKEDTESPVKHIWRFDLVSKGKSIDFVIEGGGFLYKMVRSMVGALLDVGTGKLSPSDIKCILESRKRTEVVVSAPAHGLCLDKVFYKRILG
;
A
#
# COMPACT_ATOMS: atom_id res chain seq x y z
N MET A 1 28.40 -14.35 -10.45
CA MET A 1 28.10 -13.08 -9.73
C MET A 1 26.91 -13.20 -8.80
N LEU A 2 25.69 -13.56 -9.22
CA LEU A 2 24.51 -13.66 -8.33
C LEU A 2 24.67 -14.68 -7.19
N GLN A 3 25.23 -15.87 -7.46
CA GLN A 3 25.51 -16.87 -6.43
C GLN A 3 26.56 -16.39 -5.42
N ALA A 4 27.63 -15.75 -5.88
CA ALA A 4 28.63 -15.17 -4.99
C ALA A 4 28.06 -14.09 -4.08
N MET A 5 27.15 -13.24 -4.60
CA MET A 5 26.46 -12.25 -3.79
C MET A 5 25.59 -12.91 -2.71
N ARG A 6 24.84 -13.96 -3.05
CA ARG A 6 23.97 -14.66 -2.07
C ARG A 6 24.73 -15.20 -0.87
N ALA A 7 25.97 -15.67 -1.07
CA ALA A 7 26.81 -16.18 0.02
C ALA A 7 27.24 -15.10 1.03
N HIS A 8 27.20 -13.82 0.67
CA HIS A 8 27.63 -12.70 1.50
C HIS A 8 26.48 -11.88 2.10
N PHE A 9 25.22 -12.17 1.72
CA PHE A 9 24.08 -11.46 2.29
C PHE A 9 23.64 -12.10 3.62
N PRO A 10 23.22 -11.29 4.59
CA PRO A 10 22.70 -11.81 5.86
C PRO A 10 21.38 -12.58 5.64
N ILE A 11 21.05 -13.41 6.63
CA ILE A 11 19.76 -14.15 6.66
C ILE A 11 18.59 -13.16 6.47
N GLY A 12 17.64 -13.52 5.62
CA GLY A 12 16.47 -12.70 5.29
C GLY A 12 16.65 -11.79 4.07
N ILE A 13 17.87 -11.67 3.51
CA ILE A 13 18.11 -10.94 2.27
C ILE A 13 18.51 -11.91 1.16
N SER A 14 17.72 -11.99 0.09
CA SER A 14 18.00 -12.86 -1.05
C SER A 14 17.97 -12.06 -2.36
N PRO A 15 19.14 -11.70 -2.93
CA PRO A 15 19.19 -11.05 -4.23
C PRO A 15 18.65 -11.99 -5.31
N ARG A 16 17.70 -11.50 -6.10
CA ARG A 16 17.03 -12.30 -7.15
C ARG A 16 17.61 -12.04 -8.53
N LYS A 17 18.07 -10.82 -8.77
CA LYS A 17 18.59 -10.39 -10.08
C LYS A 17 19.64 -9.30 -9.90
N VAL A 18 20.66 -9.34 -10.74
CA VAL A 18 21.66 -8.29 -10.90
C VAL A 18 21.62 -7.84 -12.37
N SER A 19 21.61 -6.55 -12.62
CA SER A 19 21.58 -5.98 -13.95
C SER A 19 22.54 -4.80 -14.04
N LYS A 20 23.25 -4.68 -15.16
CA LYS A 20 24.03 -3.48 -15.48
C LYS A 20 23.05 -2.35 -15.82
N VAL A 21 23.28 -1.16 -15.30
CA VAL A 21 22.48 0.03 -15.54
C VAL A 21 23.37 1.17 -16.06
N GLY A 22 22.76 2.18 -16.66
CA GLY A 22 23.50 3.35 -17.14
C GLY A 22 24.07 4.20 -15.98
N PRO A 23 25.09 5.03 -16.24
CA PRO A 23 25.79 5.78 -15.19
C PRO A 23 24.92 6.81 -14.47
N ARG A 24 23.82 7.26 -15.08
CA ARG A 24 22.86 8.20 -14.47
C ARG A 24 21.71 7.53 -13.74
N PHE A 25 21.72 6.20 -13.60
CA PHE A 25 20.66 5.50 -12.88
C PHE A 25 20.80 5.70 -11.38
N HIS A 26 19.71 6.06 -10.74
CA HIS A 26 19.59 6.15 -9.29
C HIS A 26 18.36 5.36 -8.82
N ALA A 27 18.53 4.40 -7.92
CA ALA A 27 17.47 3.46 -7.53
C ALA A 27 16.19 4.15 -7.01
N HIS A 28 16.31 5.28 -6.32
CA HIS A 28 15.16 6.05 -5.84
C HIS A 28 14.65 7.06 -6.87
N LEU A 29 15.54 7.91 -7.42
CA LEU A 29 15.14 9.02 -8.29
C LEU A 29 14.69 8.55 -9.69
N SER A 30 15.21 7.43 -10.17
CA SER A 30 14.81 6.86 -11.46
C SER A 30 13.53 6.03 -11.39
N ALA A 31 12.97 5.83 -10.18
CA ALA A 31 11.71 5.13 -10.02
C ALA A 31 10.55 5.93 -10.64
N ARG A 32 9.72 5.27 -11.43
CA ARG A 32 8.54 5.84 -12.09
C ARG A 32 7.25 5.50 -11.39
N GLY A 33 7.30 4.52 -10.48
CA GLY A 33 6.19 4.12 -9.66
C GLY A 33 6.52 2.94 -8.79
N LYS A 34 5.59 2.59 -7.93
CA LYS A 34 5.72 1.51 -6.96
C LYS A 34 4.43 0.72 -6.89
N ARG A 35 4.55 -0.58 -6.61
CA ARG A 35 3.45 -1.43 -6.17
C ARG A 35 3.67 -1.77 -4.72
N TYR A 36 2.68 -1.49 -3.91
CA TYR A 36 2.56 -1.99 -2.56
C TYR A 36 1.54 -3.11 -2.51
N ARG A 37 1.79 -4.07 -1.65
CA ARG A 37 0.84 -5.11 -1.28
C ARG A 37 0.66 -5.07 0.22
N TYR A 38 -0.59 -4.97 0.66
CA TYR A 38 -0.92 -5.15 2.06
C TYR A 38 -1.73 -6.43 2.19
N ARG A 39 -1.34 -7.31 3.10
CA ARG A 39 -1.96 -8.61 3.27
C ARG A 39 -2.72 -8.67 4.59
N ALA A 40 -3.98 -9.11 4.52
CA ALA A 40 -4.80 -9.45 5.67
C ALA A 40 -5.28 -10.90 5.57
N ASN A 41 -5.43 -11.56 6.71
CA ASN A 41 -6.07 -12.86 6.83
C ASN A 41 -7.37 -12.67 7.62
N LEU A 42 -8.52 -13.07 7.07
CA LEU A 42 -9.84 -12.94 7.70
C LEU A 42 -9.95 -13.74 9.00
N GLY A 43 -9.21 -14.85 9.10
CA GLY A 43 -9.07 -15.63 10.31
C GLY A 43 -7.88 -15.22 11.18
N TRP A 44 -7.34 -16.19 11.90
CA TRP A 44 -6.06 -16.08 12.57
C TRP A 44 -4.93 -16.37 11.58
N ALA A 45 -3.92 -15.54 11.53
CA ALA A 45 -2.71 -15.85 10.79
C ALA A 45 -1.95 -16.98 11.48
N MET A 46 -1.22 -17.78 10.69
CA MET A 46 -0.30 -18.76 11.27
C MET A 46 0.85 -18.03 11.98
N PRO A 47 1.40 -18.56 13.09
CA PRO A 47 2.43 -17.89 13.87
C PRO A 47 3.65 -17.43 13.04
N GLN A 48 4.05 -18.22 12.03
CA GLN A 48 5.15 -17.86 11.13
C GLN A 48 4.80 -16.69 10.20
N ASP A 49 3.52 -16.42 9.94
CA ASP A 49 3.05 -15.38 9.02
C ASP A 49 2.65 -14.09 9.75
N GLU A 50 2.47 -14.09 11.08
CA GLU A 50 2.01 -12.93 11.86
C GLU A 50 2.88 -11.68 11.67
N ARG A 51 4.16 -11.85 11.33
CA ARG A 51 5.07 -10.74 11.04
C ARG A 51 4.81 -10.08 9.69
N PHE A 52 4.01 -10.69 8.82
CA PHE A 52 3.82 -10.28 7.42
C PHE A 52 2.36 -10.16 7.00
N VAL A 53 1.42 -10.46 7.90
CA VAL A 53 0.00 -10.53 7.60
C VAL A 53 -0.82 -10.00 8.78
N LEU A 54 -1.78 -9.11 8.51
CA LEU A 54 -2.74 -8.66 9.52
C LEU A 54 -3.77 -9.77 9.80
N SER A 55 -3.85 -10.25 11.03
CA SER A 55 -4.90 -11.15 11.51
C SER A 55 -6.18 -10.37 11.80
N MET A 56 -7.27 -10.69 11.09
CA MET A 56 -8.59 -10.09 11.30
C MET A 56 -9.45 -10.85 12.32
N LYS A 57 -8.95 -11.96 12.84
CA LYS A 57 -9.58 -12.74 13.93
C LYS A 57 -11.03 -13.12 13.66
N ASN A 58 -11.32 -13.61 12.45
CA ASN A 58 -12.65 -13.97 11.95
C ASN A 58 -13.63 -12.79 11.80
N THR A 59 -13.11 -11.59 11.61
CA THR A 59 -13.94 -10.42 11.27
C THR A 59 -14.55 -10.64 9.87
N ILE A 60 -15.85 -10.40 9.76
CA ILE A 60 -16.56 -10.41 8.48
C ILE A 60 -16.32 -9.07 7.78
N LEU A 61 -15.92 -9.10 6.54
CA LEU A 61 -15.68 -7.92 5.71
C LEU A 61 -16.56 -7.94 4.46
N ASP A 62 -17.18 -6.80 4.18
CA ASP A 62 -17.92 -6.57 2.93
C ASP A 62 -16.92 -6.20 1.81
N GLY A 63 -16.50 -7.19 1.04
CA GLY A 63 -15.51 -7.03 -0.03
C GLY A 63 -15.99 -6.13 -1.17
N GLU A 64 -17.30 -6.13 -1.47
CA GLU A 64 -17.88 -5.30 -2.53
C GLU A 64 -17.80 -3.82 -2.16
N LYS A 65 -18.23 -3.45 -0.94
CA LYS A 65 -18.11 -2.07 -0.45
C LYS A 65 -16.66 -1.62 -0.36
N MET A 66 -15.75 -2.50 0.07
CA MET A 66 -14.32 -2.20 0.08
C MET A 66 -13.79 -1.92 -1.32
N GLN A 67 -14.18 -2.71 -2.35
CA GLN A 67 -13.75 -2.47 -3.73
C GLN A 67 -14.34 -1.17 -4.29
N LEU A 68 -15.60 -0.85 -3.97
CA LEU A 68 -16.19 0.46 -4.33
C LEU A 68 -15.40 1.62 -3.72
N ALA A 69 -15.02 1.52 -2.45
CA ALA A 69 -14.18 2.52 -1.79
C ALA A 69 -12.77 2.61 -2.40
N ALA A 70 -12.17 1.48 -2.78
CA ALA A 70 -10.87 1.44 -3.47
C ALA A 70 -10.94 2.14 -4.84
N ASN A 71 -12.04 1.96 -5.58
CA ASN A 71 -12.26 2.64 -6.86
C ASN A 71 -12.32 4.17 -6.69
N ILE A 72 -12.95 4.67 -5.61
CA ILE A 72 -12.98 6.11 -5.28
C ILE A 72 -11.56 6.65 -5.03
N LEU A 73 -10.71 5.84 -4.40
CA LEU A 73 -9.31 6.18 -4.12
C LEU A 73 -8.36 5.95 -5.31
N THR A 74 -8.87 5.50 -6.46
CA THR A 74 -8.08 5.34 -7.68
C THR A 74 -8.17 6.63 -8.51
N GLY A 75 -7.07 7.00 -9.18
CA GLY A 75 -7.01 8.21 -9.97
C GLY A 75 -6.01 9.23 -9.44
N LYS A 76 -6.11 10.46 -9.95
CA LYS A 76 -5.25 11.58 -9.56
C LYS A 76 -6.01 12.46 -8.57
N HIS A 77 -5.59 12.42 -7.31
CA HIS A 77 -6.24 13.16 -6.22
C HIS A 77 -5.21 13.80 -5.29
N ASP A 78 -5.66 14.75 -4.49
CA ASP A 78 -4.96 15.22 -3.30
C ASP A 78 -5.21 14.23 -2.16
N TYR A 79 -4.16 13.52 -1.73
CA TYR A 79 -4.24 12.51 -0.67
C TYR A 79 -3.81 13.02 0.70
N SER A 80 -3.84 14.33 0.95
CA SER A 80 -3.49 14.90 2.26
C SER A 80 -4.24 14.24 3.41
N ALA A 81 -5.53 13.91 3.21
CA ALA A 81 -6.35 13.24 4.23
C ALA A 81 -5.81 11.85 4.64
N PHE A 82 -5.06 11.19 3.77
CA PHE A 82 -4.47 9.87 4.02
C PHE A 82 -2.98 9.93 4.36
N SER A 83 -2.36 11.12 4.37
CA SER A 83 -0.97 11.32 4.77
C SER A 83 -0.86 11.52 6.28
N ALA A 84 0.15 10.90 6.92
CA ALA A 84 0.52 11.24 8.28
C ALA A 84 1.68 12.25 8.24
N SER A 85 1.57 13.35 8.99
CA SER A 85 2.66 14.32 9.12
C SER A 85 3.89 13.69 9.75
N HIS A 86 5.08 14.08 9.26
CA HIS A 86 6.37 13.67 9.83
C HIS A 86 6.94 14.68 10.83
N GLY A 87 6.25 15.79 11.05
CA GLY A 87 6.82 16.92 11.79
C GLY A 87 7.93 17.66 11.02
N LYS A 88 8.19 17.33 9.77
CA LYS A 88 8.99 18.08 8.80
C LYS A 88 8.03 18.74 7.82
N GLU A 89 8.38 19.93 7.33
CA GLU A 89 7.64 20.55 6.24
C GLU A 89 7.60 19.54 5.07
N ASP A 90 6.39 19.05 4.75
CA ASP A 90 6.17 18.17 3.61
C ASP A 90 6.39 18.97 2.33
N THR A 91 7.60 18.91 1.78
CA THR A 91 7.95 19.54 0.49
C THR A 91 7.39 18.78 -0.71
N GLU A 92 6.85 17.58 -0.47
CA GLU A 92 6.25 16.76 -1.52
C GLU A 92 4.81 17.17 -1.85
N SER A 93 4.51 17.32 -3.14
CA SER A 93 3.13 17.57 -3.58
C SER A 93 2.19 16.48 -3.04
N PRO A 94 1.08 16.85 -2.38
CA PRO A 94 0.10 15.90 -1.88
C PRO A 94 -0.71 15.24 -3.00
N VAL A 95 -0.66 15.79 -4.21
CA VAL A 95 -1.34 15.22 -5.37
C VAL A 95 -0.53 14.04 -5.89
N LYS A 96 -1.12 12.85 -5.81
CA LYS A 96 -0.55 11.60 -6.33
C LYS A 96 -1.49 10.98 -7.35
N HIS A 97 -0.97 10.03 -8.14
CA HIS A 97 -1.78 9.28 -9.10
C HIS A 97 -1.70 7.80 -8.75
N ILE A 98 -2.81 7.26 -8.27
CA ILE A 98 -2.99 5.83 -8.03
C ILE A 98 -3.57 5.21 -9.31
N TRP A 99 -2.82 4.30 -9.91
CA TRP A 99 -3.19 3.67 -11.18
C TRP A 99 -4.11 2.48 -10.98
N ARG A 100 -3.95 1.83 -9.83
CA ARG A 100 -4.65 0.60 -9.50
C ARG A 100 -4.80 0.46 -7.99
N PHE A 101 -5.99 0.05 -7.55
CA PHE A 101 -6.24 -0.34 -6.18
C PHE A 101 -7.24 -1.48 -6.16
N ASP A 102 -6.75 -2.71 -6.13
CA ASP A 102 -7.55 -3.93 -6.16
C ASP A 102 -7.49 -4.69 -4.86
N LEU A 103 -8.59 -5.35 -4.56
CA LEU A 103 -8.69 -6.36 -3.52
C LEU A 103 -8.70 -7.74 -4.17
N VAL A 104 -7.68 -8.54 -3.88
CA VAL A 104 -7.55 -9.90 -4.41
C VAL A 104 -7.78 -10.89 -3.29
N SER A 105 -8.95 -11.53 -3.29
CA SER A 105 -9.31 -12.54 -2.29
C SER A 105 -8.84 -13.93 -2.73
N LYS A 106 -8.23 -14.67 -1.80
CA LYS A 106 -7.83 -16.06 -2.00
C LYS A 106 -8.08 -16.84 -0.71
N GLY A 107 -9.19 -17.57 -0.67
CA GLY A 107 -9.64 -18.27 0.55
C GLY A 107 -9.84 -17.25 1.69
N LYS A 108 -9.14 -17.43 2.80
CA LYS A 108 -9.19 -16.50 3.95
C LYS A 108 -8.22 -15.33 3.84
N SER A 109 -7.43 -15.21 2.77
CA SER A 109 -6.49 -14.10 2.57
C SER A 109 -7.07 -13.05 1.65
N ILE A 110 -6.83 -11.78 1.99
CA ILE A 110 -7.10 -10.63 1.13
C ILE A 110 -5.79 -9.87 0.94
N ASP A 111 -5.39 -9.70 -0.31
CA ASP A 111 -4.29 -8.83 -0.71
C ASP A 111 -4.87 -7.52 -1.27
N PHE A 112 -4.52 -6.39 -0.65
CA PHE A 112 -4.73 -5.06 -1.18
C PHE A 112 -3.55 -4.71 -2.07
N VAL A 113 -3.76 -4.59 -3.36
CA VAL A 113 -2.71 -4.31 -4.35
C VAL A 113 -2.86 -2.88 -4.84
N ILE A 114 -1.89 -2.02 -4.51
CA ILE A 114 -1.93 -0.60 -4.82
C ILE A 114 -0.72 -0.24 -5.69
N GLU A 115 -0.97 0.37 -6.85
CA GLU A 115 0.06 0.86 -7.77
C GLU A 115 -0.12 2.36 -8.00
N GLY A 116 0.99 3.08 -8.03
CA GLY A 116 0.95 4.52 -8.27
C GLY A 116 2.33 5.12 -8.56
N GLY A 117 2.33 6.35 -9.06
CA GLY A 117 3.56 7.10 -9.39
C GLY A 117 4.35 7.55 -8.16
N GLY A 118 3.69 7.69 -7.01
CA GLY A 118 4.28 8.08 -5.74
C GLY A 118 3.29 7.94 -4.59
N PHE A 119 3.78 7.95 -3.37
CA PHE A 119 2.96 7.78 -2.16
C PHE A 119 3.48 8.70 -1.06
N LEU A 120 2.57 9.32 -0.33
CA LEU A 120 2.87 10.10 0.86
C LEU A 120 3.17 9.18 2.05
N TYR A 121 3.69 9.75 3.11
CA TYR A 121 4.00 9.01 4.32
C TYR A 121 2.77 8.34 4.92
N LYS A 122 2.88 7.06 5.21
CA LYS A 122 1.80 6.18 5.70
C LYS A 122 0.54 6.11 4.81
N MET A 123 0.51 6.77 3.65
CA MET A 123 -0.66 6.87 2.77
C MET A 123 -1.30 5.50 2.49
N VAL A 124 -0.52 4.52 2.02
CA VAL A 124 -1.04 3.18 1.71
C VAL A 124 -1.70 2.53 2.93
N ARG A 125 -1.06 2.62 4.10
CA ARG A 125 -1.60 2.06 5.34
C ARG A 125 -2.88 2.76 5.79
N SER A 126 -2.95 4.08 5.60
CA SER A 126 -4.16 4.87 5.93
C SER A 126 -5.33 4.51 4.99
N MET A 127 -5.06 4.36 3.70
CA MET A 127 -6.06 3.92 2.73
C MET A 127 -6.57 2.50 3.05
N VAL A 128 -5.67 1.56 3.34
CA VAL A 128 -6.07 0.19 3.73
C VAL A 128 -6.87 0.20 5.03
N GLY A 129 -6.46 0.98 6.04
CA GLY A 129 -7.20 1.10 7.29
C GLY A 129 -8.64 1.58 7.07
N ALA A 130 -8.80 2.63 6.25
CA ALA A 130 -10.12 3.15 5.89
C ALA A 130 -10.96 2.11 5.12
N LEU A 131 -10.37 1.33 4.22
CA LEU A 131 -11.08 0.23 3.54
C LEU A 131 -11.50 -0.88 4.51
N LEU A 132 -10.67 -1.22 5.49
CA LEU A 132 -11.05 -2.19 6.52
C LEU A 132 -12.22 -1.68 7.37
N ASP A 133 -12.25 -0.37 7.68
CA ASP A 133 -13.39 0.24 8.37
C ASP A 133 -14.66 0.26 7.49
N VAL A 134 -14.52 0.41 6.17
CA VAL A 134 -15.64 0.19 5.23
C VAL A 134 -16.11 -1.26 5.24
N GLY A 135 -15.18 -2.21 5.19
CA GLY A 135 -15.50 -3.64 5.22
C GLY A 135 -16.22 -4.08 6.49
N THR A 136 -15.91 -3.47 7.63
CA THR A 136 -16.60 -3.73 8.93
C THR A 136 -17.88 -2.93 9.10
N GLY A 137 -18.23 -2.04 8.17
CA GLY A 137 -19.42 -1.20 8.25
C GLY A 137 -19.31 0.02 9.16
N LYS A 138 -18.12 0.34 9.67
CA LYS A 138 -17.86 1.57 10.43
C LYS A 138 -17.88 2.82 9.55
N LEU A 139 -17.48 2.68 8.29
CA LEU A 139 -17.52 3.70 7.26
C LEU A 139 -18.29 3.17 6.04
N SER A 140 -18.84 4.09 5.26
CA SER A 140 -19.40 3.80 3.94
C SER A 140 -18.45 4.22 2.81
N PRO A 141 -18.62 3.75 1.57
CA PRO A 141 -17.88 4.26 0.43
C PRO A 141 -18.05 5.77 0.22
N SER A 142 -19.22 6.34 0.55
CA SER A 142 -19.47 7.78 0.51
C SER A 142 -18.63 8.55 1.53
N ASP A 143 -18.39 8.00 2.71
CA ASP A 143 -17.50 8.61 3.71
C ASP A 143 -16.07 8.70 3.20
N ILE A 144 -15.59 7.67 2.47
CA ILE A 144 -14.26 7.69 1.83
C ILE A 144 -14.15 8.84 0.84
N LYS A 145 -15.20 9.09 0.06
CA LYS A 145 -15.25 10.24 -0.85
C LYS A 145 -15.15 11.57 -0.08
N CYS A 146 -15.97 11.74 0.95
CA CYS A 146 -15.95 12.94 1.80
C CYS A 146 -14.59 13.16 2.46
N ILE A 147 -13.96 12.10 2.97
CA ILE A 147 -12.61 12.15 3.56
C ILE A 147 -11.59 12.61 2.51
N LEU A 148 -11.60 12.03 1.31
CA LEU A 148 -10.70 12.40 0.22
C LEU A 148 -10.87 13.88 -0.18
N GLU A 149 -12.11 14.32 -0.36
CA GLU A 149 -12.46 15.70 -0.75
C GLU A 149 -12.13 16.72 0.34
N SER A 150 -12.16 16.32 1.61
CA SER A 150 -11.82 17.21 2.74
C SER A 150 -10.35 17.66 2.73
N ARG A 151 -9.44 16.87 2.14
CA ARG A 151 -7.98 17.08 2.13
C ARG A 151 -7.36 17.25 3.52
N LYS A 152 -8.09 16.91 4.57
CA LYS A 152 -7.67 17.05 5.97
C LYS A 152 -7.66 15.68 6.63
N ARG A 153 -6.52 15.33 7.24
CA ARG A 153 -6.45 14.14 8.06
C ARG A 153 -7.21 14.34 9.36
N THR A 154 -8.11 13.44 9.64
CA THR A 154 -8.89 13.38 10.88
C THR A 154 -8.56 12.11 11.65
N GLU A 155 -9.00 12.00 12.90
CA GLU A 155 -8.82 10.82 13.74
C GLU A 155 -9.55 9.57 13.18
N VAL A 156 -10.55 9.79 12.33
CA VAL A 156 -11.28 8.72 11.64
C VAL A 156 -10.35 7.92 10.71
N VAL A 157 -9.29 8.54 10.16
CA VAL A 157 -8.34 7.86 9.27
C VAL A 157 -7.24 7.18 10.08
N VAL A 158 -7.50 5.96 10.51
CA VAL A 158 -6.54 5.13 11.25
C VAL A 158 -5.66 4.35 10.26
N SER A 159 -4.33 4.40 10.47
CA SER A 159 -3.41 3.62 9.63
C SER A 159 -3.41 2.15 10.03
N ALA A 160 -3.59 1.25 9.07
CA ALA A 160 -3.45 -0.19 9.30
C ALA A 160 -2.04 -0.53 9.87
N PRO A 161 -1.89 -1.62 10.64
CA PRO A 161 -0.61 -2.06 11.20
C PRO A 161 0.47 -2.20 10.13
N ALA A 162 1.74 -1.92 10.49
CA ALA A 162 2.83 -1.86 9.51
C ALA A 162 3.21 -3.23 8.94
N HIS A 163 3.09 -4.29 9.73
CA HIS A 163 3.61 -5.63 9.41
C HIS A 163 2.92 -6.28 8.20
N GLY A 164 1.67 -5.89 7.87
CA GLY A 164 1.00 -6.38 6.66
C GLY A 164 1.48 -5.74 5.35
N LEU A 165 2.26 -4.64 5.41
CA LEU A 165 2.67 -3.88 4.24
C LEU A 165 4.00 -4.37 3.66
N CYS A 166 4.03 -4.61 2.36
CA CYS A 166 5.21 -4.96 1.58
C CYS A 166 5.35 -4.04 0.36
N LEU A 167 6.56 -3.53 0.10
CA LEU A 167 6.91 -2.95 -1.20
C LEU A 167 7.16 -4.11 -2.18
N ASP A 168 6.14 -4.42 -2.98
CA ASP A 168 6.12 -5.60 -3.86
C ASP A 168 6.97 -5.38 -5.12
N LYS A 169 6.92 -4.16 -5.70
CA LYS A 169 7.63 -3.83 -6.94
C LYS A 169 7.96 -2.36 -7.06
N VAL A 170 9.12 -2.05 -7.65
CA VAL A 170 9.48 -0.70 -8.10
C VAL A 170 9.54 -0.72 -9.63
N PHE A 171 8.90 0.24 -10.27
CA PHE A 171 8.87 0.38 -11.73
C PHE A 171 9.86 1.44 -12.18
N TYR A 172 10.76 1.10 -13.09
CA TYR A 172 11.76 2.00 -13.68
C TYR A 172 11.45 2.36 -15.15
N LYS A 173 10.53 1.62 -15.78
CA LYS A 173 9.97 1.95 -17.09
C LYS A 173 8.62 2.60 -16.91
N ARG A 174 8.24 3.53 -17.80
CA ARG A 174 6.90 4.12 -17.78
C ARG A 174 5.87 3.01 -17.98
N ILE A 175 4.94 2.87 -17.06
CA ILE A 175 3.75 2.05 -17.25
C ILE A 175 2.81 2.93 -18.06
N LEU A 176 2.56 2.55 -19.31
CA LEU A 176 1.49 3.12 -20.11
C LEU A 176 0.21 2.48 -19.56
N GLY A 177 -0.58 3.25 -18.83
CA GLY A 177 -1.95 2.92 -18.46
C GLY A 177 -2.89 3.38 -19.55
#